data_8cdeb587335421a2693179673068b6d5
#
_entry.id   8cdeb587335421a2693179673068b6d5
#
_cell.length_a   1.000
_cell.length_b   1.000
_cell.length_c   1.000
_cell.angle_alpha   90.00
_cell.angle_beta   90.00
_cell.angle_gamma   90.00
#
_symmetry.space_group_name_H-M   'P 1'
#
loop_
_entity.id
_entity.type
_entity.pdbx_description
1 polymer ?
#
loop_
_entity_poly.entity_id
_entity_poly.type
_entity_poly.pdbx_seq_one_letter_code
_entity_poly.pdbx_strand_id
1 'polypeptide(L)'
;MFIYRLIQALEKRKVDYAIAGGYAVALHGAIRGTVDIDLVLRLSKKNLLTAEDALKDIDLQSKLPLRAAEVFDFREEYIRNKNLIAWNFINLNNPAESVNIIITEDLRKMKVKRILVGDQILRVVSIEDLIKMKKKSSRPQDLEDIKALRRLKK
;
A
#
# COMPACT_ATOMS: atom_id res chain seq x y z
N MET A 1 3.72 15.72 8.47
CA MET A 1 4.28 14.75 7.51
C MET A 1 3.16 13.86 6.95
N PHE A 2 3.14 13.67 5.64
CA PHE A 2 2.03 12.98 4.97
C PHE A 2 1.76 11.57 5.49
N ILE A 3 2.83 10.77 5.69
CA ILE A 3 2.66 9.38 6.16
C ILE A 3 1.87 9.33 7.48
N TYR A 4 2.13 10.25 8.40
CA TYR A 4 1.40 10.28 9.68
C TYR A 4 -0.07 10.65 9.49
N ARG A 5 -0.37 11.62 8.64
CA ARG A 5 -1.76 11.99 8.32
C ARG A 5 -2.50 10.81 7.69
N LEU A 6 -1.83 10.09 6.79
CA LEU A 6 -2.40 8.90 6.15
C LEU A 6 -2.72 7.82 7.19
N ILE A 7 -1.75 7.49 8.04
CA ILE A 7 -1.93 6.45 9.05
C ILE A 7 -3.04 6.82 10.03
N GLN A 8 -3.06 8.08 10.47
CA GLN A 8 -4.12 8.55 11.37
C GLN A 8 -5.51 8.45 10.72
N ALA A 9 -5.63 8.79 9.45
CA ALA A 9 -6.90 8.69 8.73
C ALA A 9 -7.38 7.24 8.62
N LEU A 10 -6.47 6.32 8.29
CA LEU A 10 -6.77 4.89 8.19
C LEU A 10 -7.15 4.30 9.54
N GLU A 11 -6.40 4.63 10.59
CA GLU A 11 -6.65 4.13 11.94
C GLU A 11 -7.96 4.66 12.52
N LYS A 12 -8.27 5.93 12.28
CA LYS A 12 -9.50 6.56 12.75
C LYS A 12 -10.75 5.82 12.25
N ARG A 13 -10.73 5.34 11.02
CA ARG A 13 -11.83 4.58 10.43
C ARG A 13 -11.66 3.07 10.56
N LYS A 14 -10.65 2.62 11.28
CA LYS A 14 -10.38 1.19 11.53
C LYS A 14 -10.20 0.39 10.24
N VAL A 15 -9.52 0.98 9.28
CA VAL A 15 -9.16 0.30 8.02
C VAL A 15 -8.11 -0.77 8.32
N ASP A 16 -8.30 -1.97 7.79
CA ASP A 16 -7.30 -3.03 7.89
C ASP A 16 -6.33 -2.90 6.73
N TYR A 17 -5.13 -2.41 7.01
CA TYR A 17 -4.10 -2.06 6.04
C TYR A 17 -2.72 -2.49 6.49
N ALA A 18 -1.79 -2.57 5.54
CA ALA A 18 -0.36 -2.59 5.82
C ALA A 18 0.39 -1.86 4.69
N ILE A 19 1.49 -1.22 5.04
CA ILE A 19 2.35 -0.53 4.10
C ILE A 19 3.18 -1.56 3.34
N ALA A 20 3.24 -1.44 2.02
CA ALA A 20 4.02 -2.29 1.13
C ALA A 20 4.95 -1.44 0.26
N GLY A 21 5.49 -2.01 -0.80
CA GLY A 21 6.30 -1.31 -1.79
C GLY A 21 7.61 -0.74 -1.25
N GLY A 22 8.13 0.27 -1.95
CA GLY A 22 9.43 0.87 -1.60
C GLY A 22 9.47 1.51 -0.23
N TYR A 23 8.35 2.08 0.23
CA TYR A 23 8.27 2.69 1.55
C TYR A 23 8.44 1.65 2.65
N ALA A 24 7.84 0.46 2.46
CA ALA A 24 7.99 -0.65 3.40
C ALA A 24 9.44 -1.15 3.45
N VAL A 25 10.10 -1.23 2.30
CA VAL A 25 11.52 -1.60 2.24
C VAL A 25 12.36 -0.65 3.07
N ALA A 26 12.11 0.65 2.94
CA ALA A 26 12.80 1.67 3.73
C ALA A 26 12.50 1.54 5.22
N LEU A 27 11.24 1.27 5.58
CA LEU A 27 10.85 1.11 6.99
C LEU A 27 11.49 -0.10 7.65
N HIS A 28 11.80 -1.15 6.89
CA HIS A 28 12.54 -2.31 7.40
C HIS A 28 14.03 -2.03 7.59
N GLY A 29 14.53 -0.89 7.12
CA GLY A 29 15.90 -0.46 7.37
C GLY A 29 16.79 -0.34 6.14
N ALA A 30 16.30 -0.61 4.94
CA ALA A 30 17.08 -0.45 3.72
C ALA A 30 17.16 1.03 3.29
N ILE A 31 18.23 1.39 2.62
CA ILE A 31 18.34 2.71 2.02
C ILE A 31 17.56 2.69 0.70
N ARG A 32 16.45 3.41 0.66
CA ARG A 32 15.52 3.36 -0.47
C ARG A 32 14.74 4.67 -0.56
N GLY A 33 14.91 5.39 -1.67
CA GLY A 33 14.08 6.56 -1.97
C GLY A 33 12.75 6.12 -2.55
N THR A 34 11.67 6.76 -2.12
CA THR A 34 10.34 6.51 -2.66
C THR A 34 9.47 7.74 -2.44
N VAL A 35 8.54 7.98 -3.36
CA VAL A 35 7.59 9.08 -3.28
C VAL A 35 6.20 8.55 -2.90
N ASP A 36 5.76 7.49 -3.56
CA ASP A 36 4.43 6.93 -3.37
C ASP A 36 4.39 5.96 -2.20
N ILE A 37 3.26 5.93 -1.51
CA ILE A 37 3.01 4.97 -0.45
C ILE A 37 2.09 3.89 -1.02
N ASP A 38 2.53 2.64 -0.96
CA ASP A 38 1.73 1.51 -1.40
C ASP A 38 1.08 0.85 -0.19
N LEU A 39 -0.19 0.52 -0.31
CA LEU A 39 -0.95 -0.15 0.74
C LEU A 39 -1.49 -1.47 0.23
N VAL A 40 -1.43 -2.50 1.08
CA VAL A 40 -2.18 -3.73 0.90
C VAL A 40 -3.34 -3.68 1.89
N LEU A 41 -4.54 -3.99 1.42
CA LEU A 41 -5.74 -3.98 2.24
C LEU A 41 -6.32 -5.38 2.37
N ARG A 42 -7.03 -5.61 3.46
CA ARG A 42 -7.93 -6.76 3.53
C ARG A 42 -9.02 -6.56 2.48
N LEU A 43 -9.18 -7.53 1.59
CA LEU A 43 -10.10 -7.43 0.45
C LEU A 43 -11.51 -7.82 0.85
N SER A 44 -12.17 -6.96 1.62
CA SER A 44 -13.61 -7.00 1.84
C SER A 44 -14.21 -5.73 1.29
N LYS A 45 -15.47 -5.80 0.86
CA LYS A 45 -16.15 -4.61 0.31
C LYS A 45 -16.19 -3.49 1.34
N LYS A 46 -16.53 -3.82 2.59
CA LYS A 46 -16.57 -2.84 3.69
C LYS A 46 -15.23 -2.16 3.88
N ASN A 47 -14.14 -2.93 3.90
CA ASN A 47 -12.80 -2.37 4.13
C ASN A 47 -12.37 -1.44 2.99
N LEU A 48 -12.68 -1.81 1.74
CA LEU A 48 -12.36 -0.96 0.58
C LEU A 48 -13.17 0.34 0.60
N LEU A 49 -14.45 0.27 0.92
CA LEU A 49 -15.29 1.46 1.05
C LEU A 49 -14.78 2.39 2.14
N THR A 50 -14.44 1.81 3.30
CA THR A 50 -13.92 2.57 4.43
C THR A 50 -12.57 3.21 4.11
N ALA A 51 -11.70 2.48 3.41
CA ALA A 51 -10.41 3.01 2.97
C ALA A 51 -10.57 4.19 2.03
N GLU A 52 -11.47 4.10 1.06
CA GLU A 52 -11.77 5.22 0.17
C GLU A 52 -12.20 6.45 0.95
N ASP A 53 -13.09 6.28 1.93
CA ASP A 53 -13.55 7.38 2.78
C ASP A 53 -12.40 7.96 3.61
N ALA A 54 -11.54 7.12 4.17
CA ALA A 54 -10.36 7.58 4.92
C ALA A 54 -9.44 8.43 4.06
N LEU A 55 -9.20 8.03 2.82
CA LEU A 55 -8.36 8.79 1.91
C LEU A 55 -9.01 10.12 1.53
N LYS A 56 -10.34 10.14 1.35
CA LYS A 56 -11.07 11.39 1.10
C LYS A 56 -10.97 12.37 2.28
N ASP A 57 -10.92 11.86 3.50
CA ASP A 57 -10.78 12.70 4.70
C ASP A 57 -9.49 13.53 4.67
N ILE A 58 -8.49 13.11 3.93
CA ILE A 58 -7.21 13.83 3.80
C ILE A 58 -6.98 14.31 2.36
N ASP A 59 -8.07 14.58 1.64
CA ASP A 59 -8.08 15.21 0.31
C ASP A 59 -7.45 14.35 -0.80
N LEU A 60 -7.42 13.03 -0.62
CA LEU A 60 -6.99 12.12 -1.67
C LEU A 60 -8.20 11.59 -2.44
N GLN A 61 -8.09 11.56 -3.75
CA GLN A 61 -9.13 11.00 -4.61
C GLN A 61 -8.55 10.08 -5.67
N SER A 62 -9.37 9.14 -6.14
CA SER A 62 -8.97 8.21 -7.18
C SER A 62 -8.60 8.96 -8.47
N LYS A 63 -7.48 8.61 -9.07
CA LYS A 63 -7.09 9.14 -10.38
C LYS A 63 -7.95 8.56 -11.50
N LEU A 64 -8.46 7.35 -11.31
CA LEU A 64 -9.34 6.69 -12.27
C LEU A 64 -10.79 6.95 -11.88
N PRO A 65 -11.74 6.95 -12.84
CA PRO A 65 -13.15 7.13 -12.52
C PRO A 65 -13.74 5.84 -11.93
N LEU A 66 -13.15 5.36 -10.84
CA LEU A 66 -13.55 4.14 -10.16
C LEU A 66 -13.87 4.45 -8.70
N ARG A 67 -14.85 3.74 -8.16
CA ARG A 67 -15.22 3.78 -6.75
C ARG A 67 -14.91 2.43 -6.13
N ALA A 68 -14.79 2.41 -4.80
CA ALA A 68 -14.44 1.21 -4.05
C ALA A 68 -15.37 0.02 -4.34
N ALA A 69 -16.67 0.26 -4.45
CA ALA A 69 -17.63 -0.79 -4.76
C ALA A 69 -17.34 -1.46 -6.11
N GLU A 70 -17.03 -0.66 -7.13
CA GLU A 70 -16.69 -1.19 -8.46
C GLU A 70 -15.37 -1.96 -8.43
N VAL A 71 -14.37 -1.43 -7.76
CA VAL A 71 -13.06 -2.10 -7.64
C VAL A 71 -13.24 -3.46 -6.97
N PHE A 72 -14.06 -3.54 -5.91
CA PHE A 72 -14.33 -4.80 -5.25
C PHE A 72 -15.09 -5.78 -6.14
N ASP A 73 -16.20 -5.32 -6.74
CA ASP A 73 -17.10 -6.19 -7.52
C ASP A 73 -16.43 -6.69 -8.81
N PHE A 74 -15.59 -5.87 -9.44
CA PHE A 74 -14.96 -6.19 -10.74
C PHE A 74 -13.45 -6.35 -10.64
N ARG A 75 -12.92 -6.59 -9.45
CA ARG A 75 -11.50 -6.69 -9.20
C ARG A 75 -10.77 -7.64 -10.15
N GLU A 76 -11.29 -8.85 -10.32
CA GLU A 76 -10.64 -9.85 -11.17
C GLU A 76 -10.62 -9.44 -12.63
N GLU A 77 -11.68 -8.80 -13.10
CA GLU A 77 -11.74 -8.30 -14.47
C GLU A 77 -10.71 -7.19 -14.69
N TYR A 78 -10.57 -6.26 -13.75
CA TYR A 78 -9.60 -5.18 -13.84
C TYR A 78 -8.17 -5.71 -13.88
N ILE A 79 -7.88 -6.72 -13.06
CA ILE A 79 -6.56 -7.35 -13.04
C ILE A 79 -6.29 -8.08 -14.35
N ARG A 80 -7.24 -8.89 -14.79
CA ARG A 80 -7.10 -9.80 -15.93
C ARG A 80 -7.12 -9.07 -17.28
N ASN A 81 -8.07 -8.16 -17.44
CA ASN A 81 -8.35 -7.52 -18.73
C ASN A 81 -7.73 -6.14 -18.89
N LYS A 82 -7.42 -5.45 -17.79
CA LYS A 82 -6.87 -4.09 -17.81
C LYS A 82 -5.48 -4.00 -17.22
N ASN A 83 -4.91 -5.11 -16.76
CA ASN A 83 -3.63 -5.15 -16.06
C ASN A 83 -3.55 -4.15 -14.90
N LEU A 84 -4.67 -3.90 -14.24
CA LEU A 84 -4.71 -2.99 -13.12
C LEU A 84 -4.13 -3.68 -11.88
N ILE A 85 -2.97 -3.23 -11.44
CA ILE A 85 -2.27 -3.77 -10.27
C ILE A 85 -2.52 -2.89 -9.06
N ALA A 86 -2.52 -1.58 -9.28
CA ALA A 86 -2.63 -0.58 -8.22
C ALA A 86 -3.74 0.43 -8.55
N TRP A 87 -4.54 0.73 -7.54
CA TRP A 87 -5.57 1.75 -7.61
C TRP A 87 -5.00 3.01 -6.97
N ASN A 88 -4.68 4.01 -7.80
CA ASN A 88 -3.96 5.20 -7.36
C ASN A 88 -4.89 6.31 -6.88
N PHE A 89 -4.51 6.92 -5.75
CA PHE A 89 -5.13 8.10 -5.19
C PHE A 89 -4.12 9.23 -5.13
N ILE A 90 -4.59 10.45 -5.38
CA ILE A 90 -3.72 11.64 -5.40
C ILE A 90 -4.45 12.84 -4.81
N ASN A 91 -3.68 13.72 -4.15
CA ASN A 91 -4.16 15.02 -3.75
C ASN A 91 -3.90 16.01 -4.90
N LEU A 92 -4.97 16.52 -5.53
CA LEU A 92 -4.84 17.42 -6.67
C LEU A 92 -4.15 18.74 -6.32
N ASN A 93 -4.25 19.17 -5.06
CA ASN A 93 -3.60 20.40 -4.59
C ASN A 93 -2.14 20.18 -4.21
N ASN A 94 -1.73 18.94 -4.02
CA ASN A 94 -0.34 18.58 -3.70
C ASN A 94 -0.03 17.20 -4.28
N PRO A 95 0.35 17.13 -5.58
CA PRO A 95 0.56 15.83 -6.25
C PRO A 95 1.65 14.95 -5.67
N ALA A 96 2.50 15.49 -4.77
CA ALA A 96 3.48 14.68 -4.05
C ALA A 96 2.81 13.73 -3.05
N GLU A 97 1.57 14.03 -2.64
CA GLU A 97 0.79 13.16 -1.78
C GLU A 97 0.02 12.15 -2.64
N SER A 98 0.56 10.95 -2.75
CA SER A 98 0.04 9.88 -3.61
C SER A 98 0.08 8.56 -2.87
N VAL A 99 -1.00 7.78 -3.02
CA VAL A 99 -1.16 6.47 -2.40
C VAL A 99 -1.65 5.48 -3.44
N ASN A 100 -1.04 4.29 -3.47
CA ASN A 100 -1.49 3.19 -4.30
C ASN A 100 -2.08 2.09 -3.43
N ILE A 101 -3.30 1.67 -3.73
CA ILE A 101 -3.88 0.47 -3.14
C ILE A 101 -3.60 -0.70 -4.09
N ILE A 102 -2.82 -1.66 -3.62
CA ILE A 102 -2.45 -2.83 -4.43
C ILE A 102 -3.62 -3.80 -4.43
N ILE A 103 -4.28 -3.96 -5.57
CA ILE A 103 -5.50 -4.78 -5.66
C ILE A 103 -5.24 -6.24 -5.98
N THR A 104 -4.01 -6.61 -6.31
CA THR A 104 -3.62 -7.99 -6.61
C THR A 104 -3.32 -8.81 -5.36
N GLU A 105 -3.22 -8.17 -4.19
CA GLU A 105 -2.86 -8.83 -2.93
C GLU A 105 -3.96 -8.66 -1.89
N ASP A 106 -4.08 -9.65 -0.99
CA ASP A 106 -5.03 -9.60 0.12
C ASP A 106 -4.26 -9.70 1.43
N LEU A 107 -4.42 -8.70 2.29
CA LEU A 107 -3.71 -8.62 3.56
C LEU A 107 -3.94 -9.84 4.46
N ARG A 108 -5.09 -10.51 4.34
CA ARG A 108 -5.38 -11.72 5.12
C ARG A 108 -4.39 -12.85 4.88
N LYS A 109 -3.68 -12.83 3.75
CA LYS A 109 -2.68 -13.83 3.36
C LYS A 109 -1.26 -13.42 3.70
N MET A 110 -1.09 -12.30 4.40
CA MET A 110 0.22 -11.72 4.69
C MET A 110 0.46 -11.57 6.17
N LYS A 111 1.73 -11.55 6.54
CA LYS A 111 2.16 -11.21 7.90
C LYS A 111 2.49 -9.73 7.97
N VAL A 112 2.14 -9.12 9.09
CA VAL A 112 2.34 -7.70 9.34
C VAL A 112 3.31 -7.52 10.49
N LYS A 113 4.30 -6.65 10.30
CA LYS A 113 5.21 -6.23 11.36
C LYS A 113 4.83 -4.81 11.79
N ARG A 114 4.81 -4.58 13.11
CA ARG A 114 4.58 -3.25 13.67
C ARG A 114 5.93 -2.58 13.89
N ILE A 115 6.11 -1.40 13.27
CA ILE A 115 7.37 -0.67 13.33
C ILE A 115 7.10 0.70 13.95
N LEU A 116 7.85 1.03 15.00
CA LEU A 116 7.74 2.32 15.67
C LEU A 116 8.57 3.36 14.89
N VAL A 117 7.90 4.44 14.46
CA VAL A 117 8.55 5.57 13.80
C VAL A 117 8.12 6.83 14.55
N GLY A 118 9.07 7.46 15.27
CA GLY A 118 8.71 8.52 16.20
C GLY A 118 7.83 7.97 17.30
N ASP A 119 6.65 8.55 17.48
CA ASP A 119 5.63 8.09 18.43
C ASP A 119 4.46 7.35 17.75
N GLN A 120 4.61 7.04 16.45
CA GLN A 120 3.60 6.33 15.67
C GLN A 120 4.01 4.89 15.42
N ILE A 121 3.04 3.97 15.48
CA ILE A 121 3.27 2.57 15.13
C ILE A 121 2.70 2.36 13.74
N LEU A 122 3.56 1.95 12.81
CA LEU A 122 3.18 1.67 11.42
C LEU A 122 3.04 0.17 11.21
N ARG A 123 1.98 -0.24 10.52
CA ARG A 123 1.77 -1.63 10.13
C ARG A 123 2.40 -1.84 8.76
N VAL A 124 3.35 -2.76 8.68
CA VAL A 124 4.19 -2.95 7.49
C VAL A 124 4.18 -4.42 7.11
N VAL A 125 4.03 -4.69 5.81
CA VAL A 125 4.12 -6.06 5.28
C VAL A 125 5.48 -6.66 5.66
N SER A 126 5.50 -7.92 6.07
CA SER A 126 6.72 -8.62 6.49
C SER A 126 7.76 -8.68 5.37
N ILE A 127 9.03 -8.82 5.76
CA ILE A 127 10.13 -8.96 4.79
C ILE A 127 9.86 -10.12 3.82
N GLU A 128 9.42 -11.26 4.34
CA GLU A 128 9.14 -12.46 3.54
C GLU A 128 8.07 -12.19 2.49
N ASP A 129 6.98 -11.55 2.88
CA ASP A 129 5.88 -11.27 1.96
C ASP A 129 6.23 -10.17 0.96
N LEU A 130 7.03 -9.17 1.38
CA LEU A 130 7.55 -8.16 0.45
C LEU A 130 8.41 -8.81 -0.64
N ILE A 131 9.27 -9.74 -0.26
CA ILE A 131 10.10 -10.47 -1.22
C ILE A 131 9.22 -11.23 -2.21
N LYS A 132 8.18 -11.91 -1.74
CA LYS A 132 7.24 -12.61 -2.62
C LYS A 132 6.57 -11.68 -3.62
N MET A 133 6.11 -10.52 -3.16
CA MET A 133 5.48 -9.53 -4.03
C MET A 133 6.44 -9.03 -5.10
N LYS A 134 7.69 -8.72 -4.71
CA LYS A 134 8.69 -8.20 -5.62
C LYS A 134 9.16 -9.23 -6.65
N LYS A 135 9.18 -10.50 -6.28
CA LYS A 135 9.48 -11.58 -7.24
C LYS A 135 8.43 -11.64 -8.35
N LYS A 136 7.17 -11.36 -8.04
CA LYS A 136 6.09 -11.35 -9.04
C LYS A 136 6.28 -10.25 -10.08
N SER A 137 6.73 -9.06 -9.67
CA SER A 137 6.92 -7.94 -10.58
C SER A 137 8.28 -7.97 -11.28
N SER A 138 9.35 -8.45 -10.64
CA SER A 138 10.68 -8.71 -11.21
C SER A 138 11.29 -7.57 -12.02
N ARG A 139 10.98 -6.30 -11.67
CA ARG A 139 11.63 -5.14 -12.27
C ARG A 139 13.06 -5.02 -11.73
N PRO A 140 13.99 -4.31 -12.40
CA PRO A 140 15.36 -4.12 -11.88
C PRO A 140 15.39 -3.58 -10.45
N GLN A 141 14.54 -2.59 -10.13
CA GLN A 141 14.46 -2.07 -8.78
C GLN A 141 13.96 -3.12 -7.78
N ASP A 142 13.05 -3.99 -8.20
CA ASP A 142 12.54 -5.07 -7.35
C ASP A 142 13.62 -6.08 -6.99
N LEU A 143 14.52 -6.38 -7.92
CA LEU A 143 15.65 -7.28 -7.67
C LEU A 143 16.62 -6.70 -6.65
N GLU A 144 16.89 -5.39 -6.74
CA GLU A 144 17.71 -4.68 -5.75
C GLU A 144 17.04 -4.67 -4.37
N ASP A 145 15.73 -4.42 -4.33
CA ASP A 145 14.97 -4.44 -3.09
C ASP A 145 15.01 -5.83 -2.43
N ILE A 146 14.90 -6.89 -3.23
CA ILE A 146 14.99 -8.28 -2.74
C ILE A 146 16.35 -8.53 -2.08
N LYS A 147 17.43 -8.08 -2.71
CA LYS A 147 18.78 -8.23 -2.15
C LYS A 147 18.90 -7.50 -0.80
N ALA A 148 18.40 -6.28 -0.74
CA ALA A 148 18.43 -5.48 0.48
C ALA A 148 17.62 -6.14 1.61
N LEU A 149 16.41 -6.62 1.30
CA LEU A 149 15.53 -7.29 2.25
C LEU A 149 16.15 -8.60 2.78
N ARG A 150 16.80 -9.38 1.91
CA ARG A 150 17.49 -10.61 2.32
C ARG A 150 18.63 -10.34 3.29
N ARG A 151 19.35 -9.23 3.10
CA ARG A 151 20.41 -8.83 4.04
C ARG A 151 19.86 -8.46 5.41
N LEU A 152 18.74 -7.78 5.44
CA LEU A 152 18.08 -7.39 6.69
C LEU A 152 17.51 -8.60 7.46
N LYS A 153 17.17 -9.65 6.76
CA LYS A 153 16.59 -10.85 7.37
C LYS A 153 17.60 -11.65 8.18
N LYS A 154 18.88 -11.49 7.89
CA LYS A 154 19.96 -12.14 8.63
C LYS A 154 20.23 -11.35 9.92
#